data_991ed1905aad0aa4e7805fe69810c92e
#
_entry.id   991ed1905aad0aa4e7805fe69810c92e
#
_cell.length_a   1.000
_cell.length_b   1.000
_cell.length_c   1.000
_cell.angle_alpha   90.00
_cell.angle_beta   90.00
_cell.angle_gamma   90.00
#
_symmetry.space_group_name_H-M   'P 1'
#
loop_
_entity.id
_entity.type
_entity.pdbx_description
1 polymer ?
#
loop_
_entity_poly.entity_id
_entity_poly.type
_entity_poly.pdbx_seq_one_letter_code
_entity_poly.pdbx_strand_id
1 'polypeptide(L)'
;VDIGGGTADIAVISLGGVVVSNSIKVAGDDFDEAIVRFMRKKHNLLIGERTAEEIKINVGTVYKRPENLTMDVRGRNLVTGLPKTVTVTSEETEEALREPAYQIVDAVHNVLERTPPELAADISDRGIVLTGVDL
;
A
#
# COMPACT_ATOMS: atom_id res chain seq x y z
N VAL A 1 0.77 -7.11 -11.60
CA VAL A 1 0.68 -5.76 -11.04
C VAL A 1 2.05 -5.34 -10.53
N ASP A 2 2.57 -4.26 -11.06
CA ASP A 2 3.87 -3.70 -10.67
C ASP A 2 3.65 -2.39 -9.91
N ILE A 3 4.07 -2.33 -8.66
CA ILE A 3 3.88 -1.16 -7.80
C ILE A 3 5.24 -0.53 -7.51
N GLY A 4 5.50 0.63 -8.13
CA GLY A 4 6.70 1.42 -7.87
C GLY A 4 6.46 2.49 -6.80
N GLY A 5 7.35 3.48 -6.71
CA GLY A 5 7.21 4.60 -5.78
C GLY A 5 6.10 5.57 -6.16
N GLY A 6 6.02 5.96 -7.44
CA GLY A 6 5.08 6.97 -7.93
C GLY A 6 3.88 6.45 -8.69
N THR A 7 3.95 5.24 -9.26
CA THR A 7 2.88 4.65 -10.07
C THR A 7 2.69 3.17 -9.80
N ALA A 8 1.49 2.69 -10.04
CA ALA A 8 1.19 1.25 -10.09
C ALA A 8 0.75 0.91 -11.51
N ASP A 9 1.40 -0.08 -12.12
CA ASP A 9 1.12 -0.55 -13.47
C ASP A 9 0.44 -1.92 -13.42
N ILE A 10 -0.71 -2.02 -14.06
CA ILE A 10 -1.53 -3.22 -14.07
C ILE A 10 -1.67 -3.68 -15.51
N ALA A 11 -1.30 -4.93 -15.79
CA ALA A 11 -1.41 -5.47 -17.12
C ALA A 11 -1.89 -6.92 -17.09
N VAL A 12 -2.71 -7.28 -18.06
CA VAL A 12 -3.05 -8.65 -18.39
C VAL A 12 -2.26 -9.05 -19.62
N ILE A 13 -1.45 -10.09 -19.48
CA ILE A 13 -0.52 -10.55 -20.53
C ILE A 13 -0.91 -11.95 -20.96
N SER A 14 -0.99 -12.15 -22.26
CA SER A 14 -1.14 -13.48 -22.88
C SER A 14 0.09 -13.81 -23.72
N LEU A 15 0.10 -14.99 -24.34
CA LEU A 15 1.21 -15.42 -25.22
C LEU A 15 1.52 -14.45 -26.35
N GLY A 16 0.54 -13.64 -26.76
CA GLY A 16 0.73 -12.64 -27.83
C GLY A 16 1.17 -11.26 -27.36
N GLY A 17 1.34 -11.06 -26.05
CA GLY A 17 1.72 -9.78 -25.47
C GLY A 17 0.65 -9.18 -24.55
N VAL A 18 0.72 -7.88 -24.32
CA VAL A 18 -0.21 -7.17 -23.44
C VAL A 18 -1.59 -7.06 -24.09
N VAL A 19 -2.61 -7.52 -23.37
CA VAL A 19 -4.01 -7.48 -23.85
C VAL A 19 -4.74 -6.27 -23.28
N VAL A 20 -4.65 -6.04 -21.97
CA VAL A 20 -5.26 -4.90 -21.30
C VAL A 20 -4.26 -4.35 -20.31
N SER A 21 -4.16 -3.04 -20.21
CA SER A 21 -3.28 -2.41 -19.22
C SER A 21 -3.88 -1.12 -18.68
N ASN A 22 -3.43 -0.74 -17.51
CA ASN A 22 -3.77 0.53 -16.85
C ASN A 22 -2.60 0.95 -15.97
N SER A 23 -2.41 2.26 -15.86
CA SER A 23 -1.41 2.83 -14.95
C SER A 23 -2.10 3.88 -14.10
N ILE A 24 -1.85 3.83 -12.78
CA ILE A 24 -2.43 4.81 -11.85
C ILE A 24 -1.31 5.45 -11.02
N LYS A 25 -1.57 6.66 -10.54
CA LYS A 25 -0.60 7.43 -9.74
C LYS A 25 -0.73 7.15 -8.24
N VAL A 26 -1.13 5.94 -7.87
CA VAL A 26 -1.19 5.50 -6.47
C VAL A 26 -0.20 4.35 -6.30
N ALA A 27 0.80 4.54 -5.46
CA ALA A 27 1.86 3.55 -5.26
C ALA A 27 2.55 3.75 -3.90
N GLY A 28 3.80 3.30 -3.77
CA GLY A 28 4.53 3.31 -2.51
C GLY A 28 4.57 4.65 -1.79
N ASP A 29 4.71 5.76 -2.53
CA ASP A 29 4.74 7.11 -1.94
C ASP A 29 3.39 7.48 -1.32
N ASP A 30 2.30 7.02 -1.88
CA ASP A 30 0.95 7.24 -1.32
C ASP A 30 0.75 6.48 -0.02
N PHE A 31 1.31 5.29 0.08
CA PHE A 31 1.30 4.51 1.33
C PHE A 31 2.10 5.24 2.42
N ASP A 32 3.27 5.75 2.09
CA ASP A 32 4.10 6.50 3.03
C ASP A 32 3.39 7.76 3.52
N GLU A 33 2.79 8.50 2.60
CA GLU A 33 2.02 9.71 2.93
C GLU A 33 0.80 9.40 3.80
N ALA A 34 0.11 8.30 3.52
CA ALA A 34 -1.03 7.86 4.33
C ALA A 34 -0.60 7.57 5.77
N ILE A 35 0.57 6.95 5.97
CA ILE A 35 1.13 6.69 7.29
C ILE A 35 1.47 8.01 8.00
N VAL A 36 2.10 8.94 7.32
CA VAL A 36 2.41 10.27 7.89
C VAL A 36 1.15 10.96 8.40
N ARG A 37 0.10 10.97 7.59
CA ARG A 37 -1.20 11.58 7.97
C ARG A 37 -1.84 10.86 9.14
N PHE A 38 -1.80 9.55 9.16
CA PHE A 38 -2.36 8.75 10.25
C PHE A 38 -1.66 9.03 11.57
N MET A 39 -0.33 9.07 11.58
CA MET A 39 0.45 9.35 12.78
C MET A 39 0.17 10.75 13.32
N ARG A 40 0.00 11.73 12.44
CA ARG A 40 -0.38 13.09 12.84
C ARG A 40 -1.75 13.14 13.46
N LYS A 41 -2.71 12.48 12.85
CA LYS A 41 -4.11 12.51 13.28
C LYS A 41 -4.35 11.73 14.57
N LYS A 42 -3.78 10.53 14.65
CA LYS A 42 -4.05 9.61 15.77
C LYS A 42 -3.12 9.79 16.98
N HIS A 43 -1.85 10.08 16.72
CA HIS A 43 -0.83 10.17 17.76
C HIS A 43 -0.31 11.58 18.00
N ASN A 44 -0.76 12.57 17.24
CA ASN A 44 -0.22 13.93 17.25
C ASN A 44 1.30 13.93 17.08
N LEU A 45 1.80 13.04 16.25
CA LEU A 45 3.23 12.82 16.02
C LEU A 45 3.60 13.15 14.59
N LEU A 46 4.58 14.03 14.42
CA LEU A 46 5.14 14.32 13.11
C LEU A 46 6.33 13.39 12.85
N ILE A 47 6.23 12.63 11.76
CA ILE A 47 7.31 11.76 11.27
C ILE A 47 7.69 12.15 9.86
N GLY A 48 8.94 11.85 9.47
CA GLY A 48 9.39 12.05 8.10
C GLY A 48 9.01 10.89 7.19
N GLU A 49 9.20 11.08 5.89
CA GLU A 49 8.91 10.05 4.88
C GLU A 49 9.74 8.78 5.09
N ARG A 50 10.99 8.93 5.50
CA ARG A 50 11.87 7.78 5.78
C ARG A 50 11.33 6.92 6.91
N THR A 51 10.86 7.55 8.00
CA THR A 51 10.25 6.83 9.12
C THR A 51 8.95 6.15 8.69
N ALA A 52 8.13 6.83 7.87
CA ALA A 52 6.91 6.24 7.32
C ALA A 52 7.23 5.01 6.45
N GLU A 53 8.26 5.06 5.64
CA GLU A 53 8.70 3.92 4.84
C GLU A 53 9.16 2.75 5.72
N GLU A 54 9.89 3.02 6.78
CA GLU A 54 10.29 2.00 7.75
C GLU A 54 9.08 1.35 8.42
N ILE A 55 8.07 2.12 8.78
CA ILE A 55 6.81 1.59 9.33
C ILE A 55 6.11 0.70 8.30
N LYS A 56 6.01 1.15 7.06
CA LYS A 56 5.41 0.40 5.97
C LYS A 56 6.09 -0.97 5.80
N ILE A 57 7.41 -0.98 5.77
CA ILE A 57 8.19 -2.21 5.55
C ILE A 57 8.10 -3.17 6.74
N ASN A 58 8.18 -2.67 7.97
CA ASN A 58 8.27 -3.50 9.17
C ASN A 58 6.92 -3.97 9.71
N VAL A 59 5.90 -3.12 9.68
CA VAL A 59 4.59 -3.42 10.26
C VAL A 59 3.43 -3.14 9.30
N GLY A 60 3.72 -2.77 8.05
CA GLY A 60 2.70 -2.46 7.05
C GLY A 60 1.87 -3.68 6.66
N THR A 61 0.56 -3.50 6.62
CA THR A 61 -0.38 -4.50 6.15
C THR A 61 -1.64 -3.83 5.62
N VAL A 62 -2.28 -4.45 4.63
CA VAL A 62 -3.56 -3.99 4.09
C VAL A 62 -4.71 -4.93 4.42
N TYR A 63 -4.43 -5.99 5.17
CA TYR A 63 -5.43 -6.93 5.67
C TYR A 63 -5.03 -7.40 7.06
N LYS A 64 -6.00 -7.90 7.81
CA LYS A 64 -5.79 -8.32 9.18
C LYS A 64 -4.85 -9.52 9.25
N ARG A 65 -3.80 -9.40 10.04
CA ARG A 65 -2.84 -10.49 10.30
C ARG A 65 -3.27 -11.30 11.52
N PRO A 66 -2.92 -12.62 11.56
CA PRO A 66 -3.12 -13.43 12.76
C PRO A 66 -2.32 -12.90 13.95
N GLU A 67 -1.12 -12.37 13.68
CA GLU A 67 -0.24 -11.78 14.68
C GLU A 67 -0.20 -10.26 14.53
N ASN A 68 -0.32 -9.55 15.65
CA ASN A 68 -0.20 -8.11 15.67
C ASN A 68 1.27 -7.73 15.89
N LEU A 69 1.91 -7.26 14.82
CA LEU A 69 3.28 -6.77 14.87
C LEU A 69 3.30 -5.35 15.46
N THR A 70 4.36 -5.03 16.17
CA THR A 70 4.54 -3.70 16.75
C THR A 70 5.91 -3.13 16.42
N MET A 71 5.99 -1.79 16.40
CA MET A 71 7.23 -1.07 16.17
C MET A 71 7.21 0.23 16.97
N ASP A 72 8.31 0.53 17.64
CA ASP A 72 8.47 1.83 18.32
C ASP A 72 8.93 2.87 17.29
N VAL A 73 8.23 3.99 17.28
CA VAL A 73 8.44 5.08 16.34
C VAL A 73 8.72 6.37 17.08
N ARG A 74 9.79 7.05 16.72
CA ARG A 74 10.15 8.33 17.30
C ARG A 74 9.85 9.46 16.32
N GLY A 75 9.21 10.50 16.83
CA GLY A 75 8.91 11.68 16.05
C GLY A 75 8.79 12.89 16.94
N ARG A 76 8.24 13.97 16.38
CA ARG A 76 8.04 15.23 17.11
C ARG A 76 6.59 15.31 17.57
N ASN A 77 6.40 15.50 18.88
CA ASN A 77 5.07 15.73 19.44
C ASN A 77 4.56 17.10 18.95
N LEU A 78 3.44 17.10 18.24
CA LEU A 78 2.86 18.33 17.66
C LEU A 78 2.24 19.25 18.72
N VAL A 79 1.94 18.73 19.90
CA VAL A 79 1.39 19.53 21.01
C VAL A 79 2.50 20.25 21.76
N THR A 80 3.59 19.56 22.11
CA THR A 80 4.67 20.10 22.95
C THR A 80 5.89 20.54 22.15
N GLY A 81 6.04 20.10 20.90
CA GLY A 81 7.21 20.33 20.09
C GLY A 81 8.43 19.47 20.45
N LEU A 82 8.31 18.60 21.43
CA LEU A 82 9.41 17.77 21.94
C LEU A 82 9.40 16.38 21.29
N PRO A 83 10.57 15.70 21.27
CA PRO A 83 10.64 14.31 20.81
C PRO A 83 9.71 13.42 21.64
N LYS A 84 9.05 12.47 20.95
CA LYS A 84 8.16 11.50 21.58
C LYS A 84 8.30 10.17 20.86
N THR A 85 8.22 9.09 21.60
CA THR A 85 8.19 7.71 21.06
C THR A 85 6.81 7.13 21.28
N VAL A 86 6.23 6.53 20.23
CA VAL A 86 4.96 5.81 20.30
C VAL A 86 5.13 4.42 19.73
N THR A 87 4.31 3.49 20.19
CA THR A 87 4.27 2.14 19.62
C THR A 87 3.17 2.07 18.57
N VAL A 88 3.55 1.68 17.35
CA VAL A 88 2.65 1.51 16.23
C VAL A 88 2.40 0.03 16.00
N THR A 89 1.15 -0.34 15.78
CA THR A 89 0.75 -1.73 15.56
C THR A 89 0.38 -1.97 14.11
N SER A 90 0.40 -3.25 13.69
CA SER A 90 -0.03 -3.62 12.35
C SER A 90 -1.53 -3.36 12.11
N GLU A 91 -2.36 -3.37 13.14
CA GLU A 91 -3.76 -2.97 13.03
C GLU A 91 -3.90 -1.49 12.66
N GLU A 92 -3.07 -0.64 13.25
CA GLU A 92 -3.05 0.80 12.95
C GLU A 92 -2.58 1.05 11.51
N THR A 93 -1.57 0.34 11.06
CA THR A 93 -1.08 0.48 9.67
C THR A 93 -2.10 -0.05 8.66
N GLU A 94 -2.82 -1.12 8.97
CA GLU A 94 -3.92 -1.59 8.14
C GLU A 94 -4.97 -0.49 7.94
N GLU A 95 -5.37 0.17 9.01
CA GLU A 95 -6.31 1.29 8.95
C GLU A 95 -5.76 2.44 8.10
N ALA A 96 -4.50 2.79 8.31
CA ALA A 96 -3.84 3.88 7.57
C ALA A 96 -3.73 3.60 6.07
N LEU A 97 -3.43 2.36 5.69
CA LEU A 97 -3.15 1.97 4.30
C LEU A 97 -4.39 1.55 3.53
N ARG A 98 -5.54 1.48 4.17
CA ARG A 98 -6.78 0.98 3.55
C ARG A 98 -7.17 1.78 2.31
N GLU A 99 -7.13 3.10 2.38
CA GLU A 99 -7.56 3.96 1.26
C GLU A 99 -6.67 3.83 0.02
N PRO A 100 -5.35 4.00 0.08
CA PRO A 100 -4.53 3.80 -1.11
C PRO A 100 -4.58 2.36 -1.63
N ALA A 101 -4.72 1.36 -0.76
CA ALA A 101 -4.89 -0.02 -1.18
C ALA A 101 -6.19 -0.22 -1.97
N TYR A 102 -7.29 0.40 -1.56
CA TYR A 102 -8.55 0.35 -2.28
C TYR A 102 -8.44 0.94 -3.69
N GLN A 103 -7.69 2.00 -3.86
CA GLN A 103 -7.50 2.60 -5.18
C GLN A 103 -6.77 1.65 -6.14
N ILE A 104 -5.82 0.89 -5.64
CA ILE A 104 -5.14 -0.14 -6.43
C ILE A 104 -6.09 -1.29 -6.75
N VAL A 105 -6.87 -1.77 -5.79
CA VAL A 105 -7.87 -2.81 -5.99
C VAL A 105 -8.89 -2.39 -7.04
N ASP A 106 -9.39 -1.17 -6.97
CA ASP A 106 -10.31 -0.62 -7.97
C ASP A 106 -9.71 -0.61 -9.38
N ALA A 107 -8.45 -0.23 -9.49
CA ALA A 107 -7.76 -0.24 -10.77
C ALA A 107 -7.60 -1.65 -11.33
N VAL A 108 -7.32 -2.63 -10.47
CA VAL A 108 -7.27 -4.06 -10.86
C VAL A 108 -8.63 -4.53 -11.36
N HIS A 109 -9.71 -4.17 -10.65
CA HIS A 109 -11.07 -4.49 -11.05
C HIS A 109 -11.40 -3.92 -12.43
N ASN A 110 -11.03 -2.67 -12.70
CA ASN A 110 -11.23 -2.04 -14.00
C ASN A 110 -10.51 -2.78 -15.13
N VAL A 111 -9.30 -3.23 -14.89
CA VAL A 111 -8.54 -4.02 -15.86
C VAL A 111 -9.23 -5.36 -16.11
N LEU A 112 -9.67 -6.04 -15.05
CA LEU A 112 -10.34 -7.35 -15.17
C LEU A 112 -11.67 -7.24 -15.91
N GLU A 113 -12.43 -6.17 -15.70
CA GLU A 113 -13.68 -5.92 -16.43
C GLU A 113 -13.49 -5.76 -17.93
N ARG A 114 -12.34 -5.23 -18.34
CA ARG A 114 -11.97 -5.07 -19.77
C ARG A 114 -11.28 -6.28 -20.35
N THR A 115 -11.01 -7.28 -19.53
CA THR A 115 -10.30 -8.51 -19.95
C THR A 115 -11.29 -9.49 -20.59
N PRO A 116 -10.94 -10.14 -21.74
CA PRO A 116 -11.79 -11.17 -22.33
C PRO A 116 -12.11 -12.31 -21.33
N PRO A 117 -13.33 -12.87 -21.37
CA PRO A 117 -13.75 -13.88 -20.39
C PRO A 117 -12.84 -15.10 -20.28
N GLU A 118 -12.25 -15.55 -21.36
CA GLU A 118 -11.35 -16.71 -21.36
C GLU A 118 -10.09 -16.44 -20.53
N LEU A 119 -9.54 -15.23 -20.68
CA LEU A 119 -8.35 -14.82 -19.92
C LEU A 119 -8.69 -14.52 -18.46
N ALA A 120 -9.86 -13.97 -18.18
CA ALA A 120 -10.33 -13.74 -16.82
C ALA A 120 -10.48 -15.06 -16.06
N ALA A 121 -10.96 -16.10 -16.70
CA ALA A 121 -11.04 -17.44 -16.12
C ALA A 121 -9.65 -17.99 -15.78
N ASP A 122 -8.67 -17.82 -16.67
CA ASP A 122 -7.29 -18.24 -16.42
C ASP A 122 -6.68 -17.51 -15.22
N ILE A 123 -6.95 -16.22 -15.06
CA ILE A 123 -6.49 -15.45 -13.91
C ILE A 123 -7.10 -15.99 -12.61
N SER A 124 -8.37 -16.35 -12.62
CA SER A 124 -9.04 -16.96 -11.47
C SER A 124 -8.33 -18.24 -11.02
N ASP A 125 -7.84 -19.05 -11.97
CA ASP A 125 -7.15 -20.31 -11.67
C ASP A 125 -5.69 -20.09 -11.27
N ARG A 126 -4.99 -19.16 -11.91
CA ARG A 126 -3.54 -18.95 -11.76
C ARG A 126 -3.17 -17.81 -10.82
N GLY A 127 -4.11 -16.93 -10.51
CA GLY A 127 -3.89 -15.80 -9.61
C GLY A 127 -3.25 -14.59 -10.28
N ILE A 128 -2.84 -13.65 -9.45
CA ILE A 128 -2.27 -12.36 -9.86
C ILE A 128 -0.84 -12.25 -9.31
N VAL A 129 0.09 -11.87 -10.17
CA VAL A 129 1.49 -11.65 -9.75
C VAL A 129 1.67 -10.19 -9.35
N LEU A 130 2.23 -9.98 -8.15
CA LEU A 130 2.61 -8.67 -7.66
C LEU A 130 4.11 -8.51 -7.76
N THR A 131 4.56 -7.37 -8.29
CA THR A 131 5.96 -7.00 -8.36
C THR A 131 6.14 -5.59 -7.82
N GLY A 132 7.37 -5.23 -7.53
CA GLY A 132 7.69 -3.94 -6.98
C GLY A 132 8.60 -4.10 -5.77
N VAL A 133 9.76 -3.48 -5.85
CA VAL A 133 10.85 -3.74 -4.90
C VAL A 133 10.67 -2.97 -3.59
N ASP A 134 9.90 -1.88 -3.63
CA ASP A 134 9.81 -0.91 -2.54
C ASP A 134 8.56 -1.07 -1.66
N LEU A 135 7.99 -2.25 -1.69
CA LEU A 135 6.82 -2.56 -0.88
C LEU A 135 7.14 -3.37 0.36
#